data_40708ecb2c7c2b91954367bb73c0fab9
#
_entry.id   40708ecb2c7c2b91954367bb73c0fab9
#
_cell.length_a   1.000
_cell.length_b   1.000
_cell.length_c   1.000
_cell.angle_alpha   90.00
_cell.angle_beta   90.00
_cell.angle_gamma   90.00
#
_symmetry.space_group_name_H-M   'P 1'
#
loop_
_entity.id
_entity.type
_entity.pdbx_description
1 polymer ?
#
loop_
_entity_poly.entity_id
_entity_poly.type
_entity_poly.pdbx_seq_one_letter_code
_entity_poly.pdbx_strand_id
1 'polypeptide(L)'
;MRFNSTYKVMRRQYRGEGGFTLVEMLVVITIIGLIMALVGPRVLSYLGESKTKAAKIQVESFSSALDLYYLDLGRYPSSNEGLGALVHAPSAPGWNGPYLRGGLLPNDPWGHPYVYRAPGDRAPYTIISLGSDGQEGGSGTAADIVSGTR
;
A
#
# COMPACT_ATOMS: atom_id res chain seq x y z
N MET A 1 63.79 -56.55 5.68
CA MET A 1 62.76 -55.81 4.96
C MET A 1 62.48 -54.52 5.70
N ARG A 2 62.92 -53.36 5.12
CA ARG A 2 62.71 -52.02 5.71
C ARG A 2 61.62 -51.35 4.91
N PHE A 3 60.42 -51.10 5.52
CA PHE A 3 59.38 -50.28 4.98
C PHE A 3 59.62 -48.81 5.36
N ASN A 4 59.98 -47.98 4.37
CA ASN A 4 60.14 -46.55 4.55
C ASN A 4 58.82 -45.89 4.12
N SER A 5 58.01 -45.50 5.08
CA SER A 5 56.71 -44.80 4.83
C SER A 5 56.96 -43.29 4.93
N THR A 6 57.04 -42.63 3.78
CA THR A 6 57.20 -41.20 3.67
C THR A 6 55.82 -40.55 3.71
N TYR A 7 55.37 -40.09 4.87
CA TYR A 7 54.14 -39.24 4.99
C TYR A 7 54.38 -37.86 4.41
N LYS A 8 53.80 -37.61 3.26
CA LYS A 8 53.79 -36.30 2.62
C LYS A 8 52.74 -35.40 3.34
N VAL A 9 53.18 -34.58 4.26
CA VAL A 9 52.32 -33.58 4.93
C VAL A 9 51.92 -32.49 3.91
N MET A 10 50.65 -32.54 3.45
CA MET A 10 50.06 -31.44 2.66
C MET A 10 49.92 -30.22 3.55
N ARG A 11 50.81 -29.23 3.40
CA ARG A 11 50.62 -27.88 3.96
C ARG A 11 49.48 -27.23 3.21
N ARG A 12 48.31 -27.12 3.88
CA ARG A 12 47.22 -26.24 3.45
C ARG A 12 47.73 -24.82 3.52
N GLN A 13 47.94 -24.22 2.35
CA GLN A 13 48.18 -22.77 2.27
C GLN A 13 46.87 -22.08 2.68
N TYR A 14 46.84 -21.53 3.88
CA TYR A 14 45.82 -20.54 4.28
C TYR A 14 46.06 -19.32 3.36
N ARG A 15 45.18 -19.11 2.38
CA ARG A 15 45.05 -17.83 1.68
C ARG A 15 44.71 -16.82 2.76
N GLY A 16 45.58 -15.85 2.95
CA GLY A 16 45.38 -14.75 3.89
C GLY A 16 44.04 -14.09 3.60
N GLU A 17 43.14 -14.09 4.57
CA GLU A 17 41.94 -13.28 4.57
C GLU A 17 42.42 -11.83 4.68
N GLY A 18 42.48 -11.12 3.57
CA GLY A 18 42.73 -9.69 3.54
C GLY A 18 41.55 -8.98 4.23
N GLY A 19 41.74 -8.53 5.46
CA GLY A 19 40.79 -7.70 6.16
C GLY A 19 40.65 -6.35 5.45
N PHE A 20 39.42 -5.80 5.44
CA PHE A 20 39.16 -4.46 4.88
C PHE A 20 39.88 -3.39 5.72
N THR A 21 40.43 -2.38 5.05
CA THR A 21 41.03 -1.24 5.72
C THR A 21 39.95 -0.28 6.22
N LEU A 22 40.26 0.47 7.29
CA LEU A 22 39.34 1.47 7.86
C LEU A 22 39.00 2.55 6.80
N VAL A 23 39.98 2.93 5.97
CA VAL A 23 39.78 3.90 4.87
C VAL A 23 38.85 3.36 3.81
N GLU A 24 38.96 2.09 3.43
CA GLU A 24 38.09 1.45 2.46
C GLU A 24 36.61 1.42 2.91
N MET A 25 36.36 1.13 4.20
CA MET A 25 35.02 1.23 4.77
C MET A 25 34.52 2.67 4.80
N LEU A 26 35.35 3.65 5.13
CA LEU A 26 35.00 5.06 5.13
C LEU A 26 34.61 5.55 3.74
N VAL A 27 35.34 5.16 2.69
CA VAL A 27 34.99 5.48 1.30
C VAL A 27 33.65 4.84 0.91
N VAL A 28 33.41 3.59 1.25
CA VAL A 28 32.17 2.88 0.94
C VAL A 28 30.95 3.58 1.59
N ILE A 29 31.01 3.89 2.90
CA ILE A 29 29.87 4.56 3.56
C ILE A 29 29.66 5.97 3.03
N THR A 30 30.72 6.67 2.62
CA THR A 30 30.61 8.00 1.99
C THR A 30 29.90 7.92 0.65
N ILE A 31 30.25 6.97 -0.20
CA ILE A 31 29.59 6.75 -1.50
C ILE A 31 28.12 6.37 -1.31
N ILE A 32 27.82 5.44 -0.38
CA ILE A 32 26.44 5.05 -0.07
C ILE A 32 25.64 6.25 0.42
N GLY A 33 26.20 7.06 1.32
CA GLY A 33 25.57 8.27 1.83
C GLY A 33 25.22 9.26 0.72
N LEU A 34 26.16 9.48 -0.23
CA LEU A 34 25.94 10.37 -1.37
C LEU A 34 24.82 9.87 -2.28
N ILE A 35 24.80 8.57 -2.59
CA ILE A 35 23.75 7.96 -3.41
C ILE A 35 22.38 8.07 -2.72
N MET A 36 22.32 7.77 -1.41
CA MET A 36 21.06 7.86 -0.64
C MET A 36 20.52 9.29 -0.56
N ALA A 37 21.39 10.29 -0.42
CA ALA A 37 20.98 11.70 -0.43
C ALA A 37 20.33 12.12 -1.76
N LEU A 38 20.80 11.58 -2.89
CA LEU A 38 20.28 11.90 -4.21
C LEU A 38 19.01 11.11 -4.58
N VAL A 39 18.97 9.81 -4.25
CA VAL A 39 17.90 8.88 -4.67
C VAL A 39 16.75 8.85 -3.67
N GLY A 40 17.04 8.98 -2.36
CA GLY A 40 16.05 8.84 -1.29
C GLY A 40 14.79 9.68 -1.47
N PRO A 41 14.89 11.01 -1.70
CA PRO A 41 13.71 11.85 -1.87
C PRO A 41 12.82 11.44 -3.04
N ARG A 42 13.41 10.99 -4.16
CA ARG A 42 12.66 10.53 -5.34
C ARG A 42 11.88 9.25 -5.08
N VAL A 43 12.48 8.29 -4.38
CA VAL A 43 11.80 7.03 -4.04
C VAL A 43 10.60 7.30 -3.14
N LEU A 44 10.71 8.19 -2.14
CA LEU A 44 9.61 8.54 -1.26
C LEU A 44 8.45 9.22 -2.00
N SER A 45 8.73 10.12 -2.96
CA SER A 45 7.67 10.74 -3.75
C SER A 45 6.95 9.74 -4.66
N TYR A 46 7.67 8.82 -5.32
CA TYR A 46 7.05 7.75 -6.11
C TYR A 46 6.17 6.83 -5.28
N LEU A 47 6.57 6.52 -4.05
CA LEU A 47 5.76 5.73 -3.14
C LEU A 47 4.46 6.44 -2.78
N GLY A 48 4.52 7.75 -2.48
CA GLY A 48 3.35 8.56 -2.21
C GLY A 48 2.36 8.62 -3.39
N GLU A 49 2.86 8.87 -4.61
CA GLU A 49 2.05 8.86 -5.82
C GLU A 49 1.40 7.50 -6.10
N SER A 50 2.14 6.40 -5.86
CA SER A 50 1.63 5.05 -6.02
C SER A 50 0.46 4.78 -5.07
N LYS A 51 0.58 5.19 -3.79
CA LYS A 51 -0.50 5.10 -2.82
C LYS A 51 -1.73 5.91 -3.23
N THR A 52 -1.53 7.13 -3.73
CA THR A 52 -2.63 7.97 -4.22
C THR A 52 -3.36 7.31 -5.40
N LYS A 53 -2.62 6.71 -6.34
CA LYS A 53 -3.22 5.95 -7.47
C LYS A 53 -3.99 4.73 -6.98
N ALA A 54 -3.45 3.99 -6.01
CA ALA A 54 -4.12 2.83 -5.43
C ALA A 54 -5.43 3.23 -4.73
N ALA A 55 -5.43 4.34 -3.98
CA ALA A 55 -6.65 4.85 -3.34
C ALA A 55 -7.72 5.25 -4.37
N LYS A 56 -7.35 5.91 -5.48
CA LYS A 56 -8.28 6.24 -6.57
C LYS A 56 -8.93 4.99 -7.18
N ILE A 57 -8.13 3.98 -7.49
CA ILE A 57 -8.63 2.70 -8.02
C ILE A 57 -9.59 2.03 -7.03
N GLN A 58 -9.28 2.10 -5.74
CA GLN A 58 -10.14 1.53 -4.70
C GLN A 58 -11.48 2.28 -4.59
N VAL A 59 -11.47 3.61 -4.66
CA VAL A 59 -12.69 4.44 -4.69
C VAL A 59 -13.55 4.10 -5.92
N GLU A 60 -12.96 3.91 -7.09
CA GLU A 60 -13.67 3.46 -8.29
C GLU A 60 -14.25 2.05 -8.13
N SER A 61 -13.52 1.15 -7.47
CA SER A 61 -14.01 -0.19 -7.14
C SER A 61 -15.23 -0.15 -6.21
N PHE A 62 -15.22 0.72 -5.21
CA PHE A 62 -16.40 0.93 -4.35
C PHE A 62 -17.58 1.52 -5.12
N SER A 63 -17.33 2.47 -6.02
CA SER A 63 -18.39 3.03 -6.86
C SER A 63 -19.06 1.94 -7.72
N SER A 64 -18.28 1.07 -8.34
CA SER A 64 -18.80 -0.06 -9.09
C SER A 64 -19.60 -1.03 -8.21
N ALA A 65 -19.15 -1.29 -6.99
CA ALA A 65 -19.86 -2.14 -6.04
C ALA A 65 -21.18 -1.50 -5.55
N LEU A 66 -21.20 -0.17 -5.38
CA LEU A 66 -22.40 0.59 -5.04
C LEU A 66 -23.42 0.57 -6.18
N ASP A 67 -22.99 0.60 -7.43
CA ASP A 67 -23.87 0.46 -8.59
C ASP A 67 -24.53 -0.92 -8.63
N LEU A 68 -23.79 -1.99 -8.32
CA LEU A 68 -24.36 -3.34 -8.18
C LEU A 68 -25.36 -3.40 -7.02
N TYR A 69 -25.03 -2.82 -5.88
CA TYR A 69 -25.95 -2.70 -4.75
C TYR A 69 -27.23 -1.96 -5.14
N TYR A 70 -27.12 -0.87 -5.91
CA TYR A 70 -28.27 -0.12 -6.40
C TYR A 70 -29.14 -0.94 -7.36
N LEU A 71 -28.55 -1.76 -8.23
CA LEU A 71 -29.29 -2.63 -9.14
C LEU A 71 -30.14 -3.65 -8.37
N ASP A 72 -29.65 -4.17 -7.26
CA ASP A 72 -30.36 -5.18 -6.47
C ASP A 72 -31.42 -4.58 -5.53
N LEU A 73 -31.14 -3.43 -4.91
CA LEU A 73 -32.00 -2.86 -3.87
C LEU A 73 -32.77 -1.59 -4.29
N GLY A 74 -32.46 -1.02 -5.49
CA GLY A 74 -33.09 0.19 -6.01
C GLY A 74 -32.69 1.48 -5.28
N ARG A 75 -31.70 1.42 -4.38
CA ARG A 75 -31.19 2.56 -3.62
C ARG A 75 -29.69 2.38 -3.29
N TYR A 76 -29.01 3.45 -3.00
CA TYR A 76 -27.68 3.39 -2.39
C TYR A 76 -27.79 3.20 -0.87
N PRO A 77 -26.75 2.71 -0.19
CA PRO A 77 -26.70 2.67 1.27
C PRO A 77 -26.88 4.06 1.86
N SER A 78 -27.57 4.16 2.99
CA SER A 78 -27.58 5.40 3.79
C SER A 78 -26.21 5.66 4.42
N SER A 79 -25.95 6.90 4.88
CA SER A 79 -24.72 7.23 5.62
C SER A 79 -24.51 6.34 6.84
N ASN A 80 -25.60 5.91 7.52
CA ASN A 80 -25.52 5.03 8.69
C ASN A 80 -25.14 3.58 8.32
N GLU A 81 -25.62 3.08 7.17
CA GLU A 81 -25.24 1.76 6.64
C GLU A 81 -23.79 1.77 6.13
N GLY A 82 -23.36 2.89 5.55
CA GLY A 82 -22.01 3.10 5.08
C GLY A 82 -21.58 2.07 4.02
N LEU A 83 -20.27 2.03 3.73
CA LEU A 83 -19.68 1.02 2.83
C LEU A 83 -19.76 -0.41 3.40
N GLY A 84 -20.05 -0.57 4.69
CA GLY A 84 -20.27 -1.87 5.32
C GLY A 84 -21.41 -2.67 4.69
N ALA A 85 -22.42 -1.97 4.14
CA ALA A 85 -23.54 -2.60 3.43
C ALA A 85 -23.10 -3.34 2.14
N LEU A 86 -21.91 -3.08 1.62
CA LEU A 86 -21.36 -3.80 0.46
C LEU A 86 -20.85 -5.20 0.82
N VAL A 87 -20.59 -5.46 2.09
CA VAL A 87 -20.03 -6.74 2.58
C VAL A 87 -20.94 -7.47 3.57
N HIS A 88 -21.82 -6.73 4.23
CA HIS A 88 -22.80 -7.29 5.17
C HIS A 88 -24.22 -6.94 4.72
N ALA A 89 -25.10 -7.93 4.73
CA ALA A 89 -26.50 -7.73 4.36
C ALA A 89 -27.17 -6.70 5.29
N PRO A 90 -27.73 -5.60 4.75
CA PRO A 90 -28.59 -4.74 5.54
C PRO A 90 -29.91 -5.48 5.86
N SER A 91 -30.71 -4.92 6.77
CA SER A 91 -32.02 -5.48 7.12
C SER A 91 -33.08 -5.34 5.99
N ALA A 92 -32.65 -5.21 4.74
CA ALA A 92 -33.52 -5.04 3.56
C ALA A 92 -33.51 -6.30 2.69
N PRO A 93 -34.69 -6.76 2.21
CA PRO A 93 -34.76 -7.88 1.26
C PRO A 93 -34.17 -7.47 -0.10
N GLY A 94 -33.59 -8.45 -0.80
CA GLY A 94 -33.04 -8.24 -2.15
C GLY A 94 -31.52 -8.09 -2.20
N TRP A 95 -30.82 -8.05 -1.05
CA TRP A 95 -29.36 -8.01 -1.04
C TRP A 95 -28.75 -9.32 -1.57
N ASN A 96 -27.89 -9.23 -2.57
CA ASN A 96 -27.27 -10.36 -3.26
C ASN A 96 -25.72 -10.31 -3.21
N GLY A 97 -25.19 -9.58 -2.23
CA GLY A 97 -23.75 -9.46 -2.03
C GLY A 97 -23.07 -10.70 -1.41
N PRO A 98 -21.80 -10.61 -1.00
CA PRO A 98 -21.00 -9.39 -0.93
C PRO A 98 -20.59 -8.84 -2.30
N TYR A 99 -20.62 -7.52 -2.45
CA TYR A 99 -20.28 -6.81 -3.69
C TYR A 99 -18.80 -6.47 -3.83
N LEU A 100 -18.02 -6.65 -2.75
CA LEU A 100 -16.58 -6.50 -2.75
C LEU A 100 -15.89 -7.86 -2.80
N ARG A 101 -14.81 -7.95 -3.58
CA ARG A 101 -13.99 -9.17 -3.64
C ARG A 101 -13.42 -9.49 -2.26
N GLY A 102 -13.53 -10.75 -1.86
CA GLY A 102 -13.06 -11.22 -0.56
C GLY A 102 -14.00 -10.91 0.62
N GLY A 103 -15.14 -10.23 0.40
CA GLY A 103 -16.12 -9.94 1.45
C GLY A 103 -15.60 -9.08 2.60
N LEU A 104 -14.56 -8.29 2.37
CA LEU A 104 -13.95 -7.40 3.35
C LEU A 104 -13.93 -5.97 2.82
N LEU A 105 -14.14 -5.02 3.74
CA LEU A 105 -13.97 -3.59 3.47
C LEU A 105 -12.52 -3.21 3.79
N PRO A 106 -11.67 -2.93 2.79
CA PRO A 106 -10.29 -2.56 3.03
C PRO A 106 -10.18 -1.11 3.51
N ASN A 107 -9.12 -0.81 4.26
CA ASN A 107 -8.68 0.54 4.50
C ASN A 107 -7.96 1.11 3.27
N ASP A 108 -7.75 2.43 3.28
CA ASP A 108 -6.95 3.10 2.27
C ASP A 108 -5.45 2.70 2.36
N PRO A 109 -4.60 3.06 1.38
CA PRO A 109 -3.18 2.70 1.38
C PRO A 109 -2.35 3.28 2.53
N TRP A 110 -2.88 4.21 3.29
CA TRP A 110 -2.25 4.77 4.50
C TRP A 110 -2.78 4.12 5.79
N GLY A 111 -3.84 3.29 5.70
CA GLY A 111 -4.41 2.55 6.83
C GLY A 111 -5.67 3.19 7.42
N HIS A 112 -6.19 4.26 6.82
CA HIS A 112 -7.39 4.95 7.28
C HIS A 112 -8.66 4.32 6.67
N PRO A 113 -9.81 4.34 7.39
CA PRO A 113 -11.09 3.94 6.80
C PRO A 113 -11.54 4.98 5.77
N TYR A 114 -12.22 4.52 4.72
CA TYR A 114 -12.89 5.40 3.78
C TYR A 114 -14.12 6.04 4.42
N VAL A 115 -14.32 7.32 4.19
CA VAL A 115 -15.52 8.05 4.60
C VAL A 115 -16.59 7.93 3.51
N TYR A 116 -17.83 7.61 3.91
CA TYR A 116 -18.97 7.52 3.01
C TYR A 116 -20.07 8.47 3.48
N ARG A 117 -20.62 9.23 2.55
CA ARG A 117 -21.74 10.14 2.82
C ARG A 117 -22.83 9.94 1.74
N ALA A 118 -24.08 9.77 2.16
CA ALA A 118 -25.25 9.72 1.29
C ALA A 118 -26.42 10.50 1.94
N PRO A 119 -27.02 11.47 1.23
CA PRO A 119 -26.62 11.94 -0.09
C PRO A 119 -25.27 12.66 -0.07
N GLY A 120 -24.56 12.64 -1.20
CA GLY A 120 -23.37 13.45 -1.43
C GLY A 120 -23.75 14.89 -1.86
N ASP A 121 -22.78 15.80 -1.92
CA ASP A 121 -23.01 17.22 -2.22
C ASP A 121 -23.66 17.46 -3.60
N ARG A 122 -23.24 16.70 -4.62
CA ARG A 122 -23.72 16.82 -6.02
C ARG A 122 -23.97 15.47 -6.68
N ALA A 123 -23.98 14.40 -5.88
CA ALA A 123 -24.12 13.01 -6.32
C ALA A 123 -24.96 12.25 -5.30
N PRO A 124 -25.50 11.07 -5.67
CA PRO A 124 -26.25 10.23 -4.73
C PRO A 124 -25.43 9.83 -3.50
N TYR A 125 -24.13 9.78 -3.62
CA TYR A 125 -23.18 9.48 -2.53
C TYR A 125 -21.82 10.14 -2.80
N THR A 126 -20.99 10.20 -1.77
CA THR A 126 -19.58 10.59 -1.85
C THR A 126 -18.74 9.60 -1.06
N ILE A 127 -17.61 9.16 -1.65
CA ILE A 127 -16.59 8.33 -1.01
C ILE A 127 -15.32 9.16 -0.92
N ILE A 128 -14.67 9.19 0.23
CA ILE A 128 -13.49 10.00 0.48
C ILE A 128 -12.42 9.15 1.15
N SER A 129 -11.19 9.15 0.59
CA SER A 129 -9.98 8.82 1.36
C SER A 129 -9.34 10.12 1.82
N LEU A 130 -9.01 10.20 3.11
CA LEU A 130 -8.44 11.39 3.74
C LEU A 130 -6.92 11.52 3.54
N GLY A 131 -6.36 10.80 2.55
CA GLY A 131 -4.95 10.90 2.24
C GLY A 131 -4.02 10.43 3.36
N SER A 132 -2.77 10.91 3.32
CA SER A 132 -1.72 10.43 4.21
C SER A 132 -1.82 10.95 5.64
N ASP A 133 -2.53 12.03 5.89
CA ASP A 133 -2.68 12.65 7.23
C ASP A 133 -3.98 12.25 7.94
N GLY A 134 -4.93 11.61 7.22
CA GLY A 134 -6.21 11.18 7.77
C GLY A 134 -7.13 12.34 8.18
N GLN A 135 -6.94 13.54 7.61
CA GLN A 135 -7.73 14.74 7.89
C GLN A 135 -8.35 15.30 6.61
N GLU A 136 -9.50 15.98 6.72
CA GLU A 136 -10.13 16.64 5.58
C GLU A 136 -9.26 17.78 5.04
N GLY A 137 -9.07 17.82 3.72
CA GLY A 137 -8.29 18.84 3.03
C GLY A 137 -6.88 18.36 2.64
N GLY A 138 -5.86 19.17 2.97
CA GLY A 138 -4.45 18.83 2.67
C GLY A 138 -4.03 19.09 1.23
N SER A 139 -2.78 18.73 0.90
CA SER A 139 -2.18 18.88 -0.42
C SER A 139 -1.20 17.74 -0.71
N GLY A 140 -0.91 17.49 -1.99
CA GLY A 140 -0.01 16.42 -2.40
C GLY A 140 -0.54 15.04 -1.99
N THR A 141 0.22 14.28 -1.20
CA THR A 141 -0.20 12.96 -0.69
C THR A 141 -1.20 13.03 0.46
N ALA A 142 -1.33 14.20 1.11
CA ALA A 142 -2.33 14.46 2.14
C ALA A 142 -3.66 14.97 1.58
N ALA A 143 -3.73 15.26 0.26
CA ALA A 143 -4.97 15.70 -0.35
C ALA A 143 -6.03 14.59 -0.35
N ASP A 144 -7.28 14.99 -0.11
CA ASP A 144 -8.43 14.09 -0.18
C ASP A 144 -8.62 13.50 -1.58
N ILE A 145 -8.98 12.24 -1.64
CA ILE A 145 -9.36 11.54 -2.86
C ILE A 145 -10.85 11.27 -2.79
N VAL A 146 -11.61 11.99 -3.63
CA VAL A 146 -13.07 11.99 -3.62
C VAL A 146 -13.61 11.27 -4.86
N SER A 147 -14.69 10.49 -4.68
CA SER A 147 -15.40 9.84 -5.80
C SER A 147 -15.97 10.87 -6.77
N GLY A 148 -15.89 10.59 -8.09
CA GLY A 148 -16.48 11.48 -9.11
C GLY A 148 -15.66 12.73 -9.47
N THR A 149 -14.51 13.00 -8.84
CA THR A 149 -13.57 14.01 -9.28
C THR A 149 -12.71 13.46 -10.42
N ARG A 150 -12.94 13.95 -11.64
CA ARG A 150 -12.08 13.73 -12.81
C ARG A 150 -11.07 14.85 -12.98
#